data_83f9ffe58b90748a6e891736dbfe17ba
#
_entry.id   83f9ffe58b90748a6e891736dbfe17ba
#
_cell.length_a   1.000
_cell.length_b   1.000
_cell.length_c   1.000
_cell.angle_alpha   90.00
_cell.angle_beta   90.00
_cell.angle_gamma   90.00
#
_symmetry.space_group_name_H-M   'P 1'
#
loop_
_entity.id
_entity.type
_entity.pdbx_description
1 polymer ?
#
loop_
_entity_poly.entity_id
_entity_poly.type
_entity_poly.pdbx_seq_one_letter_code
_entity_poly.pdbx_strand_id
1 'polypeptide(L)'
;MAKKVSATKSKAKTTKKSTSILSADALVFLEKYINNSAPTGFEAPGQQMWLDYIRPYIDDTFVDTYGTAVGIINPDAKYKVVVEAHADEIAWFVHYITADGFIYLRRNGGSDHMIAPSKRVNIYTDKGVVKGVFGWPAIHVRDAAKEETPSMRNIFLDVGAANKDEVEAMGIHVGCVATFEDEFMVLNDRYYLGRALDNRIGGFMIAEVARMLKANKVKLPFGVYFTNSVQEEIGLRGAEMIAHHIKPDVAIVTDVCHDSSTPMMNKVMNGDLSCGKGPVLSYGPAVQNNLLKHIIKQADTNKIAFQRAAVYRATGTDTDAFAYSNAGVASALISLPLRYMHTTVEMVHKADVENVIRLIYHSLITIKNNQDWRYIK
;
A
#
# COMPACT_ATOMS: atom_id res chain seq x y z
N MET A 1 15.19 32.30 -58.68
CA MET A 1 16.03 31.23 -58.03
C MET A 1 15.29 30.76 -56.80
N ALA A 2 14.62 29.61 -56.85
CA ALA A 2 13.87 29.05 -55.73
C ALA A 2 14.72 28.03 -55.00
N LYS A 3 14.99 28.21 -53.70
CA LYS A 3 15.70 27.26 -52.84
C LYS A 3 14.75 26.14 -52.43
N LYS A 4 15.10 24.90 -52.79
CA LYS A 4 14.47 23.67 -52.29
C LYS A 4 14.82 23.47 -50.81
N VAL A 5 13.81 23.42 -49.96
CA VAL A 5 13.96 23.02 -48.56
C VAL A 5 13.83 21.48 -48.49
N SER A 6 14.92 20.84 -48.06
CA SER A 6 15.00 19.40 -47.86
C SER A 6 14.33 19.06 -46.53
N ALA A 7 13.25 18.28 -46.57
CA ALA A 7 12.57 17.73 -45.37
C ALA A 7 13.30 16.47 -44.87
N THR A 8 14.00 16.59 -43.78
CA THR A 8 14.62 15.47 -43.06
C THR A 8 13.51 14.67 -42.33
N LYS A 9 13.23 13.46 -42.80
CA LYS A 9 12.34 12.51 -42.12
C LYS A 9 13.00 12.01 -40.84
N SER A 10 12.51 12.45 -39.69
CA SER A 10 12.81 11.85 -38.39
C SER A 10 12.30 10.41 -38.36
N LYS A 11 13.20 9.44 -38.22
CA LYS A 11 12.85 8.04 -37.95
C LYS A 11 12.34 7.94 -36.51
N ALA A 12 11.05 7.75 -36.34
CA ALA A 12 10.46 7.36 -35.05
C ALA A 12 11.12 6.06 -34.57
N LYS A 13 11.82 6.12 -33.45
CA LYS A 13 12.31 4.92 -32.74
C LYS A 13 11.08 4.15 -32.24
N THR A 14 10.79 3.02 -32.87
CA THR A 14 9.85 2.02 -32.33
C THR A 14 10.46 1.46 -31.03
N THR A 15 10.05 1.98 -29.90
CA THR A 15 10.28 1.34 -28.60
C THR A 15 9.56 0.00 -28.60
N LYS A 16 10.32 -1.12 -28.51
CA LYS A 16 9.77 -2.43 -28.22
C LYS A 16 8.90 -2.30 -26.97
N LYS A 17 7.58 -2.54 -27.09
CA LYS A 17 6.70 -2.69 -25.92
C LYS A 17 7.30 -3.82 -25.07
N SER A 18 7.78 -3.51 -23.88
CA SER A 18 8.07 -4.53 -22.87
C SER A 18 6.74 -5.25 -22.59
N THR A 19 6.71 -6.55 -22.75
CA THR A 19 5.54 -7.34 -22.33
C THR A 19 5.46 -7.26 -20.82
N SER A 20 4.31 -6.86 -20.29
CA SER A 20 4.03 -6.82 -18.84
C SER A 20 4.29 -8.22 -18.24
N ILE A 21 4.81 -8.24 -17.01
CA ILE A 21 4.97 -9.48 -16.23
C ILE A 21 3.66 -9.93 -15.58
N LEU A 22 2.66 -9.04 -15.53
CA LEU A 22 1.36 -9.28 -14.93
C LEU A 22 0.43 -9.97 -15.94
N SER A 23 -0.23 -11.03 -15.50
CA SER A 23 -1.26 -11.71 -16.27
C SER A 23 -2.59 -10.96 -16.22
N ALA A 24 -3.53 -11.31 -17.09
CA ALA A 24 -4.89 -10.78 -17.03
C ALA A 24 -5.57 -11.12 -15.68
N ASP A 25 -5.38 -12.33 -15.17
CA ASP A 25 -5.94 -12.76 -13.87
C ASP A 25 -5.34 -11.96 -12.72
N ALA A 26 -4.05 -11.63 -12.78
CA ALA A 26 -3.41 -10.75 -11.78
C ALA A 26 -4.04 -9.36 -11.76
N LEU A 27 -4.36 -8.79 -12.93
CA LEU A 27 -5.00 -7.48 -13.01
C LEU A 27 -6.45 -7.52 -12.51
N VAL A 28 -7.19 -8.61 -12.78
CA VAL A 28 -8.54 -8.82 -12.21
C VAL A 28 -8.48 -8.95 -10.69
N PHE A 29 -7.47 -9.66 -10.16
CA PHE A 29 -7.27 -9.73 -8.71
C PHE A 29 -6.95 -8.35 -8.14
N LEU A 30 -6.01 -7.60 -8.74
CA LEU A 30 -5.64 -6.25 -8.30
C LEU A 30 -6.86 -5.35 -8.17
N GLU A 31 -7.71 -5.26 -9.22
CA GLU A 31 -8.91 -4.43 -9.21
C GLU A 31 -9.87 -4.83 -8.08
N LYS A 32 -10.16 -6.13 -7.95
CA LYS A 32 -11.04 -6.64 -6.88
C LYS A 32 -10.47 -6.38 -5.49
N TYR A 33 -9.16 -6.57 -5.34
CA TYR A 33 -8.48 -6.42 -4.06
C TYR A 33 -8.45 -4.96 -3.61
N ILE A 34 -8.17 -4.01 -4.49
CA ILE A 34 -8.21 -2.57 -4.17
C ILE A 34 -9.64 -2.10 -3.89
N ASN A 35 -10.64 -2.60 -4.64
CA ASN A 35 -12.05 -2.21 -4.46
C ASN A 35 -12.70 -2.83 -3.21
N ASN A 36 -12.17 -3.93 -2.69
CA ASN A 36 -12.61 -4.46 -1.41
C ASN A 36 -12.15 -3.54 -0.28
N SER A 37 -13.01 -3.19 0.65
CA SER A 37 -12.61 -2.39 1.81
C SER A 37 -11.90 -3.24 2.85
N ALA A 38 -10.84 -2.66 3.42
CA ALA A 38 -10.07 -3.26 4.50
C ALA A 38 -9.70 -2.20 5.56
N PRO A 39 -10.67 -1.53 6.20
CA PRO A 39 -10.39 -0.55 7.23
C PRO A 39 -9.53 -1.15 8.34
N THR A 40 -8.58 -0.38 8.85
CA THR A 40 -7.73 -0.82 9.98
C THR A 40 -8.55 -1.45 11.10
N GLY A 41 -8.22 -2.71 11.45
CA GLY A 41 -8.97 -3.53 12.42
C GLY A 41 -10.16 -4.32 11.83
N PHE A 42 -10.42 -4.20 10.53
CA PHE A 42 -11.52 -4.87 9.82
C PHE A 42 -11.07 -5.46 8.49
N GLU A 43 -9.84 -5.94 8.41
CA GLU A 43 -9.16 -6.36 7.17
C GLU A 43 -9.59 -7.76 6.70
N ALA A 44 -10.29 -8.54 7.53
CA ALA A 44 -10.57 -9.97 7.30
C ALA A 44 -11.10 -10.32 5.89
N PRO A 45 -12.05 -9.58 5.29
CA PRO A 45 -12.51 -9.89 3.93
C PRO A 45 -11.41 -9.75 2.87
N GLY A 46 -10.58 -8.71 2.97
CA GLY A 46 -9.43 -8.48 2.08
C GLY A 46 -8.35 -9.53 2.26
N GLN A 47 -8.07 -9.93 3.50
CA GLN A 47 -7.13 -10.98 3.84
C GLN A 47 -7.56 -12.35 3.29
N GLN A 48 -8.84 -12.69 3.38
CA GLN A 48 -9.34 -13.92 2.77
C GLN A 48 -9.15 -13.92 1.25
N MET A 49 -9.47 -12.80 0.60
CA MET A 49 -9.28 -12.64 -0.85
C MET A 49 -7.79 -12.77 -1.25
N TRP A 50 -6.89 -12.19 -0.45
CA TRP A 50 -5.45 -12.29 -0.66
C TRP A 50 -4.94 -13.72 -0.48
N LEU A 51 -5.38 -14.43 0.57
CA LEU A 51 -5.05 -15.84 0.79
C LEU A 51 -5.54 -16.74 -0.34
N ASP A 52 -6.75 -16.52 -0.83
CA ASP A 52 -7.28 -17.31 -1.95
C ASP A 52 -6.48 -17.11 -3.22
N TYR A 53 -5.97 -15.89 -3.45
CA TYR A 53 -5.11 -15.59 -4.59
C TYR A 53 -3.71 -16.19 -4.48
N ILE A 54 -3.06 -16.10 -3.32
CA ILE A 54 -1.68 -16.56 -3.15
C ILE A 54 -1.57 -18.09 -3.00
N ARG A 55 -2.60 -18.75 -2.49
CA ARG A 55 -2.63 -20.20 -2.14
C ARG A 55 -2.06 -21.13 -3.22
N PRO A 56 -2.32 -20.96 -4.53
CA PRO A 56 -1.74 -21.82 -5.57
C PRO A 56 -0.22 -21.74 -5.71
N TYR A 57 0.41 -20.73 -5.11
CA TYR A 57 1.82 -20.40 -5.32
C TYR A 57 2.72 -20.67 -4.10
N ILE A 58 2.14 -21.14 -3.01
CA ILE A 58 2.81 -21.36 -1.71
C ILE A 58 2.62 -22.80 -1.24
N ASP A 59 3.33 -23.19 -0.19
CA ASP A 59 3.28 -24.55 0.37
C ASP A 59 2.38 -24.63 1.62
N ASP A 60 2.29 -23.53 2.41
CA ASP A 60 1.48 -23.48 3.64
C ASP A 60 0.98 -22.05 3.92
N THR A 61 -0.03 -21.91 4.79
CA THR A 61 -0.59 -20.63 5.24
C THR A 61 -0.95 -20.66 6.71
N PHE A 62 -0.84 -19.50 7.37
CA PHE A 62 -1.52 -19.28 8.64
C PHE A 62 -2.04 -17.84 8.74
N VAL A 63 -2.93 -17.61 9.69
CA VAL A 63 -3.45 -16.28 10.04
C VAL A 63 -3.32 -16.14 11.56
N ASP A 64 -2.82 -15.00 12.02
CA ASP A 64 -2.74 -14.72 13.45
C ASP A 64 -4.11 -14.29 14.03
N THR A 65 -4.16 -14.07 15.34
CA THR A 65 -5.40 -13.71 16.03
C THR A 65 -6.01 -12.39 15.57
N TYR A 66 -5.19 -11.46 15.08
CA TYR A 66 -5.64 -10.14 14.59
C TYR A 66 -5.87 -10.08 13.08
N GLY A 67 -5.58 -11.17 12.36
CA GLY A 67 -5.89 -11.29 10.95
C GLY A 67 -4.71 -11.08 10.01
N THR A 68 -3.47 -10.93 10.50
CA THR A 68 -2.29 -10.92 9.63
C THR A 68 -2.20 -12.24 8.88
N ALA A 69 -2.29 -12.19 7.56
CA ALA A 69 -2.25 -13.36 6.69
C ALA A 69 -0.83 -13.64 6.21
N VAL A 70 -0.41 -14.91 6.29
CA VAL A 70 0.93 -15.34 5.89
C VAL A 70 0.85 -16.52 4.94
N GLY A 71 1.51 -16.38 3.78
CA GLY A 71 1.76 -17.47 2.84
C GLY A 71 3.22 -17.91 2.90
N ILE A 72 3.48 -19.21 2.92
CA ILE A 72 4.82 -19.75 3.20
C ILE A 72 5.29 -20.64 2.05
N ILE A 73 6.54 -20.46 1.64
CA ILE A 73 7.29 -21.40 0.82
C ILE A 73 8.41 -22.01 1.68
N ASN A 74 8.55 -23.32 1.66
CA ASN A 74 9.54 -24.09 2.40
C ASN A 74 9.47 -23.87 3.93
N PRO A 75 8.35 -24.24 4.60
CA PRO A 75 8.08 -23.94 6.02
C PRO A 75 9.06 -24.57 7.00
N ASP A 76 9.68 -25.71 6.62
CA ASP A 76 10.60 -26.45 7.51
C ASP A 76 12.02 -25.86 7.57
N ALA A 77 12.31 -24.85 6.74
CA ALA A 77 13.62 -24.23 6.73
C ALA A 77 13.87 -23.39 7.98
N LYS A 78 15.08 -23.50 8.54
CA LYS A 78 15.46 -22.75 9.74
C LYS A 78 15.72 -21.29 9.50
N TYR A 79 16.38 -20.96 8.36
CA TYR A 79 16.63 -19.58 7.96
C TYR A 79 15.37 -19.02 7.31
N LYS A 80 14.87 -17.91 7.79
CA LYS A 80 13.57 -17.36 7.44
C LYS A 80 13.70 -15.96 6.84
N VAL A 81 13.13 -15.77 5.68
CA VAL A 81 13.06 -14.47 5.00
C VAL A 81 11.58 -14.05 4.91
N VAL A 82 11.26 -12.91 5.50
CA VAL A 82 9.95 -12.29 5.37
C VAL A 82 9.96 -11.35 4.17
N VAL A 83 8.89 -11.36 3.38
CA VAL A 83 8.54 -10.35 2.38
C VAL A 83 7.19 -9.79 2.78
N GLU A 84 7.14 -8.51 3.07
CA GLU A 84 6.02 -7.92 3.80
C GLU A 84 5.44 -6.69 3.11
N ALA A 85 4.12 -6.51 3.28
CA ALA A 85 3.34 -5.33 2.99
C ALA A 85 2.11 -5.29 3.92
N HIS A 86 1.48 -4.12 4.12
CA HIS A 86 0.27 -4.06 4.93
C HIS A 86 -1.03 -4.12 4.13
N ALA A 87 -2.07 -4.65 4.76
CA ALA A 87 -3.37 -4.96 4.19
C ALA A 87 -4.44 -3.91 4.49
N ASP A 88 -4.23 -3.15 5.55
CA ASP A 88 -5.20 -2.18 6.02
C ASP A 88 -5.19 -0.88 5.23
N GLU A 89 -6.26 -0.13 5.37
CA GLU A 89 -6.45 1.20 4.81
C GLU A 89 -7.02 2.15 5.86
N ILE A 90 -6.71 3.43 5.71
CA ILE A 90 -7.31 4.51 6.50
C ILE A 90 -8.83 4.55 6.34
N ALA A 91 -9.54 4.89 7.42
CA ALA A 91 -11.00 4.87 7.46
C ALA A 91 -11.56 5.87 8.50
N TRP A 92 -12.85 5.72 8.79
CA TRP A 92 -13.56 6.53 9.76
C TRP A 92 -14.36 5.62 10.69
N PHE A 93 -14.46 5.99 11.98
CA PHE A 93 -15.40 5.40 12.91
C PHE A 93 -16.64 6.29 13.10
N VAL A 94 -17.82 5.73 13.09
CA VAL A 94 -19.02 6.37 13.62
C VAL A 94 -18.79 6.63 15.11
N HIS A 95 -18.88 7.91 15.53
CA HIS A 95 -18.59 8.32 16.90
C HIS A 95 -19.82 8.82 17.63
N TYR A 96 -20.68 9.58 16.96
CA TYR A 96 -21.87 10.17 17.56
C TYR A 96 -22.96 10.34 16.50
N ILE A 97 -24.20 10.00 16.86
CA ILE A 97 -25.41 10.14 16.02
C ILE A 97 -26.29 11.19 16.67
N THR A 98 -26.61 12.26 15.95
CA THR A 98 -27.48 13.35 16.45
C THR A 98 -28.94 12.94 16.48
N ALA A 99 -29.78 13.67 17.24
CA ALA A 99 -31.23 13.45 17.24
C ALA A 99 -31.86 13.60 15.84
N ASP A 100 -31.27 14.48 15.00
CA ASP A 100 -31.71 14.79 13.63
C ASP A 100 -31.13 13.83 12.57
N GLY A 101 -30.44 12.74 12.98
CA GLY A 101 -29.95 11.68 12.08
C GLY A 101 -28.59 11.95 11.41
N PHE A 102 -27.87 13.02 11.77
CA PHE A 102 -26.51 13.23 11.29
C PHE A 102 -25.48 12.46 12.10
N ILE A 103 -24.36 12.07 11.46
CA ILE A 103 -23.35 11.20 12.06
C ILE A 103 -22.01 11.90 12.11
N TYR A 104 -21.45 12.09 13.32
CA TYR A 104 -20.10 12.56 13.53
C TYR A 104 -19.11 11.40 13.66
N LEU A 105 -17.87 11.62 13.24
CA LEU A 105 -16.87 10.59 13.03
C LEU A 105 -15.61 10.80 13.85
N ARG A 106 -14.79 9.76 13.93
CA ARG A 106 -13.39 9.77 14.34
C ARG A 106 -12.54 9.14 13.24
N ARG A 107 -11.29 9.56 13.15
CA ARG A 107 -10.32 8.92 12.25
C ARG A 107 -10.02 7.51 12.70
N ASN A 108 -9.82 6.64 11.72
CA ASN A 108 -9.17 5.35 11.87
C ASN A 108 -7.93 5.40 10.98
N GLY A 109 -6.74 5.52 11.56
CA GLY A 109 -5.52 5.86 10.84
C GLY A 109 -5.43 7.33 10.40
N GLY A 110 -4.70 7.60 9.35
CA GLY A 110 -4.36 8.93 8.83
C GLY A 110 -5.42 9.61 7.95
N SER A 111 -6.71 9.29 8.08
CA SER A 111 -7.79 9.84 7.25
C SER A 111 -7.82 11.37 7.25
N ASP A 112 -7.89 11.98 6.05
CA ASP A 112 -7.85 13.42 5.87
C ASP A 112 -9.25 14.04 5.86
N HIS A 113 -9.55 14.82 6.90
CA HIS A 113 -10.82 15.55 7.01
C HIS A 113 -10.99 16.69 6.00
N MET A 114 -9.88 17.19 5.43
CA MET A 114 -9.91 18.28 4.45
C MET A 114 -10.54 17.86 3.13
N ILE A 115 -10.40 16.60 2.75
CA ILE A 115 -10.96 16.06 1.51
C ILE A 115 -12.33 15.40 1.69
N ALA A 116 -12.78 15.25 2.95
CA ALA A 116 -14.03 14.55 3.27
C ALA A 116 -15.29 15.23 2.69
N PRO A 117 -15.49 16.58 2.74
CA PRO A 117 -16.66 17.22 2.23
C PRO A 117 -17.00 16.84 0.79
N SER A 118 -18.28 16.54 0.53
CA SER A 118 -18.83 16.14 -0.78
C SER A 118 -18.41 14.74 -1.26
N LYS A 119 -17.74 13.94 -0.43
CA LYS A 119 -17.42 12.54 -0.75
C LYS A 119 -18.56 11.59 -0.37
N ARG A 120 -18.72 10.53 -1.16
CA ARG A 120 -19.58 9.39 -0.83
C ARG A 120 -18.81 8.39 0.02
N VAL A 121 -19.56 7.66 0.86
CA VAL A 121 -18.99 6.65 1.75
C VAL A 121 -19.82 5.37 1.76
N ASN A 122 -19.14 4.28 2.07
CA ASN A 122 -19.71 3.00 2.46
C ASN A 122 -19.56 2.87 3.98
N ILE A 123 -20.68 2.71 4.70
CA ILE A 123 -20.71 2.44 6.14
C ILE A 123 -20.99 0.96 6.32
N TYR A 124 -20.11 0.25 7.00
CA TYR A 124 -20.22 -1.20 7.20
C TYR A 124 -20.95 -1.49 8.50
N THR A 125 -22.03 -2.23 8.40
CA THR A 125 -22.91 -2.63 9.50
C THR A 125 -23.16 -4.14 9.50
N ASP A 126 -23.68 -4.69 10.59
CA ASP A 126 -24.08 -6.10 10.66
C ASP A 126 -25.23 -6.46 9.69
N LYS A 127 -25.96 -5.45 9.20
CA LYS A 127 -27.05 -5.61 8.22
C LYS A 127 -26.58 -5.45 6.77
N GLY A 128 -25.30 -5.14 6.54
CA GLY A 128 -24.71 -4.87 5.23
C GLY A 128 -24.16 -3.47 5.11
N VAL A 129 -23.94 -3.03 3.87
CA VAL A 129 -23.33 -1.72 3.56
C VAL A 129 -24.42 -0.67 3.37
N VAL A 130 -24.33 0.41 4.15
CA VAL A 130 -25.19 1.60 4.00
C VAL A 130 -24.41 2.69 3.28
N LYS A 131 -25.01 3.32 2.26
CA LYS A 131 -24.42 4.45 1.56
C LYS A 131 -24.69 5.75 2.32
N GLY A 132 -23.69 6.62 2.38
CA GLY A 132 -23.80 7.95 2.95
C GLY A 132 -22.96 8.97 2.20
N VAL A 133 -23.06 10.21 2.60
CA VAL A 133 -22.29 11.32 2.03
C VAL A 133 -21.73 12.20 3.14
N PHE A 134 -20.53 12.72 2.95
CA PHE A 134 -20.06 13.86 3.75
C PHE A 134 -20.75 15.13 3.30
N GLY A 135 -21.62 15.66 4.14
CA GLY A 135 -22.29 16.94 3.89
C GLY A 135 -21.36 18.13 4.04
N TRP A 136 -21.66 19.20 3.32
CA TRP A 136 -21.03 20.50 3.50
C TRP A 136 -21.96 21.61 3.06
N PRO A 137 -21.98 22.76 3.76
CA PRO A 137 -22.85 23.89 3.38
C PRO A 137 -22.57 24.36 1.94
N ALA A 138 -23.63 24.65 1.19
CA ALA A 138 -23.51 25.17 -0.17
C ALA A 138 -22.78 26.53 -0.19
N ILE A 139 -22.02 26.79 -1.26
CA ILE A 139 -21.25 28.04 -1.40
C ILE A 139 -22.11 29.31 -1.19
N HIS A 140 -23.37 29.26 -1.62
CA HIS A 140 -24.30 30.39 -1.54
C HIS A 140 -24.74 30.77 -0.10
N VAL A 141 -24.60 29.86 0.86
CA VAL A 141 -25.00 30.09 2.26
C VAL A 141 -23.80 30.21 3.19
N ARG A 142 -22.58 30.11 2.64
CA ARG A 142 -21.34 30.32 3.40
C ARG A 142 -20.99 31.81 3.43
N ASP A 143 -20.59 32.31 4.60
CA ASP A 143 -20.05 33.66 4.74
C ASP A 143 -18.56 33.64 4.39
N ALA A 144 -18.18 34.26 3.29
CA ALA A 144 -16.80 34.31 2.81
C ALA A 144 -15.82 34.95 3.83
N ALA A 145 -16.32 35.82 4.72
CA ALA A 145 -15.52 36.44 5.78
C ALA A 145 -15.28 35.52 6.99
N LYS A 146 -16.06 34.42 7.09
CA LYS A 146 -16.03 33.44 8.18
C LYS A 146 -16.03 32.02 7.66
N GLU A 147 -15.37 31.78 6.52
CA GLU A 147 -15.37 30.46 5.92
C GLU A 147 -14.67 29.45 6.83
N GLU A 148 -15.42 28.43 7.25
CA GLU A 148 -14.89 27.37 8.09
C GLU A 148 -14.09 26.39 7.27
N THR A 149 -12.93 26.00 7.78
CA THR A 149 -12.14 24.89 7.22
C THR A 149 -12.69 23.56 7.73
N PRO A 150 -12.81 22.53 6.87
CA PRO A 150 -13.16 21.19 7.32
C PRO A 150 -12.28 20.71 8.46
N SER A 151 -12.88 20.17 9.50
CA SER A 151 -12.23 19.70 10.71
C SER A 151 -13.01 18.52 11.31
N MET A 152 -12.39 17.77 12.21
CA MET A 152 -13.08 16.69 12.94
C MET A 152 -14.27 17.17 13.80
N ARG A 153 -14.47 18.47 13.95
CA ARG A 153 -15.57 19.05 14.73
C ARG A 153 -16.78 19.38 13.88
N ASN A 154 -16.60 19.58 12.57
CA ASN A 154 -17.64 20.09 11.68
C ASN A 154 -17.91 19.23 10.44
N ILE A 155 -17.12 18.18 10.18
CA ILE A 155 -17.47 17.18 9.17
C ILE A 155 -18.48 16.17 9.74
N PHE A 156 -19.45 15.78 8.94
CA PHE A 156 -20.50 14.83 9.32
C PHE A 156 -20.96 14.03 8.11
N LEU A 157 -21.53 12.84 8.36
CA LEU A 157 -22.21 12.06 7.35
C LEU A 157 -23.73 12.29 7.42
N ASP A 158 -24.33 12.25 6.25
CA ASP A 158 -25.76 12.20 6.01
C ASP A 158 -26.08 10.89 5.27
N VAL A 159 -27.02 10.12 5.80
CA VAL A 159 -27.52 8.85 5.24
C VAL A 159 -28.97 8.97 4.78
N GLY A 160 -29.53 10.20 4.75
CA GLY A 160 -30.90 10.49 4.37
C GLY A 160 -31.95 10.10 5.44
N ALA A 161 -31.54 9.89 6.68
CA ALA A 161 -32.42 9.59 7.80
C ALA A 161 -33.02 10.86 8.41
N ALA A 162 -34.28 10.82 8.83
CA ALA A 162 -34.96 11.96 9.44
C ALA A 162 -34.62 12.11 10.94
N ASN A 163 -34.10 11.07 11.59
CA ASN A 163 -33.80 11.07 13.03
C ASN A 163 -32.83 9.92 13.36
N LYS A 164 -32.41 9.90 14.62
CA LYS A 164 -31.50 8.88 15.15
C LYS A 164 -32.04 7.47 15.04
N ASP A 165 -33.33 7.26 15.30
CA ASP A 165 -33.93 5.93 15.29
C ASP A 165 -33.92 5.31 13.90
N GLU A 166 -34.10 6.12 12.85
CA GLU A 166 -33.95 5.68 11.46
C GLU A 166 -32.51 5.28 11.11
N VAL A 167 -31.49 6.03 11.60
CA VAL A 167 -30.07 5.68 11.43
C VAL A 167 -29.80 4.33 12.08
N GLU A 168 -30.25 4.13 13.32
CA GLU A 168 -30.08 2.87 14.07
C GLU A 168 -30.85 1.71 13.41
N ALA A 169 -32.02 1.99 12.84
CA ALA A 169 -32.79 1.00 12.08
C ALA A 169 -32.06 0.49 10.83
N MET A 170 -31.20 1.31 10.20
CA MET A 170 -30.31 0.89 9.11
C MET A 170 -29.17 -0.02 9.59
N GLY A 171 -28.97 -0.19 10.90
CA GLY A 171 -27.89 -0.96 11.50
C GLY A 171 -26.66 -0.13 11.84
N ILE A 172 -26.71 1.18 11.66
CA ILE A 172 -25.58 2.06 11.99
C ILE A 172 -25.57 2.33 13.48
N HIS A 173 -24.44 2.12 14.12
CA HIS A 173 -24.20 2.38 15.53
C HIS A 173 -22.81 2.96 15.75
N VAL A 174 -22.54 3.49 16.94
CA VAL A 174 -21.21 3.93 17.34
C VAL A 174 -20.24 2.74 17.26
N GLY A 175 -19.14 2.91 16.54
CA GLY A 175 -18.16 1.86 16.26
C GLY A 175 -18.24 1.25 14.85
N CYS A 176 -19.33 1.48 14.08
CA CYS A 176 -19.32 1.15 12.66
C CYS A 176 -18.20 1.88 11.95
N VAL A 177 -17.56 1.21 10.97
CA VAL A 177 -16.51 1.82 10.16
C VAL A 177 -17.05 2.31 8.82
N ALA A 178 -16.43 3.33 8.26
CA ALA A 178 -16.78 3.87 6.96
C ALA A 178 -15.53 4.14 6.12
N THR A 179 -15.60 3.83 4.82
CA THR A 179 -14.57 4.17 3.83
C THR A 179 -15.16 5.02 2.73
N PHE A 180 -14.30 5.77 2.03
CA PHE A 180 -14.73 6.43 0.79
C PHE A 180 -15.17 5.40 -0.27
N GLU A 181 -16.10 5.77 -1.15
CA GLU A 181 -16.65 4.89 -2.19
C GLU A 181 -15.78 4.83 -3.46
N ASP A 182 -14.79 5.71 -3.57
CA ASP A 182 -13.96 5.83 -4.78
C ASP A 182 -13.31 4.49 -5.18
N GLU A 183 -13.47 4.09 -6.44
CA GLU A 183 -13.05 2.81 -6.98
C GLU A 183 -11.71 2.90 -7.74
N PHE A 184 -11.10 1.73 -7.93
CA PHE A 184 -9.90 1.55 -8.75
C PHE A 184 -10.16 1.87 -10.22
N MET A 185 -9.20 2.55 -10.86
CA MET A 185 -9.20 2.76 -12.29
C MET A 185 -7.79 2.82 -12.88
N VAL A 186 -7.70 2.65 -14.19
CA VAL A 186 -6.46 2.87 -14.94
C VAL A 186 -6.51 4.23 -15.61
N LEU A 187 -5.57 5.11 -15.27
CA LEU A 187 -5.48 6.44 -15.84
C LEU A 187 -4.40 6.49 -16.93
N ASN A 188 -4.83 6.89 -18.15
CA ASN A 188 -3.95 7.10 -19.30
C ASN A 188 -3.00 5.92 -19.61
N ASP A 189 -3.46 4.69 -19.40
CA ASP A 189 -2.72 3.42 -19.57
C ASP A 189 -1.38 3.33 -18.81
N ARG A 190 -1.07 4.32 -17.96
CA ARG A 190 0.23 4.44 -17.26
C ARG A 190 0.11 4.27 -15.76
N TYR A 191 -1.01 4.65 -15.18
CA TYR A 191 -1.17 4.71 -13.73
C TYR A 191 -2.31 3.83 -13.28
N TYR A 192 -2.12 3.17 -12.14
CA TYR A 192 -3.20 2.70 -11.30
C TYR A 192 -3.60 3.83 -10.38
N LEU A 193 -4.89 4.06 -10.26
CA LEU A 193 -5.49 5.09 -9.43
C LEU A 193 -6.62 4.47 -8.60
N GLY A 194 -6.71 4.86 -7.34
CA GLY A 194 -7.76 4.42 -6.42
C GLY A 194 -7.46 4.91 -5.01
N ARG A 195 -8.38 4.66 -4.10
CA ARG A 195 -8.07 4.71 -2.68
C ARG A 195 -7.26 3.47 -2.28
N ALA A 196 -6.59 3.51 -1.15
CA ALA A 196 -5.94 2.35 -0.53
C ALA A 196 -4.89 1.63 -1.41
N LEU A 197 -4.27 2.33 -2.36
CA LEU A 197 -3.03 1.84 -2.96
C LEU A 197 -1.92 1.80 -1.91
N ASP A 198 -1.99 2.66 -0.91
CA ASP A 198 -1.31 2.59 0.36
C ASP A 198 -2.03 1.60 1.28
N ASN A 199 -1.45 0.43 1.62
CA ASN A 199 -0.36 -0.26 0.91
C ASN A 199 -0.88 -1.60 0.35
N ARG A 200 -2.14 -1.63 -0.04
CA ARG A 200 -2.75 -2.83 -0.65
C ARG A 200 -2.12 -3.19 -2.00
N ILE A 201 -1.53 -2.19 -2.67
CA ILE A 201 -0.70 -2.48 -3.85
C ILE A 201 0.55 -3.28 -3.47
N GLY A 202 1.10 -3.07 -2.26
CA GLY A 202 2.18 -3.87 -1.70
C GLY A 202 1.75 -5.32 -1.49
N GLY A 203 0.58 -5.54 -0.87
CA GLY A 203 0.00 -6.87 -0.71
C GLY A 203 -0.15 -7.61 -2.05
N PHE A 204 -0.59 -6.92 -3.10
CA PHE A 204 -0.62 -7.43 -4.46
C PHE A 204 0.80 -7.77 -4.97
N MET A 205 1.76 -6.87 -4.79
CA MET A 205 3.13 -7.06 -5.30
C MET A 205 3.81 -8.28 -4.68
N ILE A 206 3.67 -8.51 -3.37
CA ILE A 206 4.28 -9.66 -2.71
C ILE A 206 3.62 -10.98 -3.14
N ALA A 207 2.32 -11.01 -3.39
CA ALA A 207 1.64 -12.17 -3.93
C ALA A 207 2.12 -12.50 -5.36
N GLU A 208 2.38 -11.48 -6.19
CA GLU A 208 2.95 -11.67 -7.52
C GLU A 208 4.41 -12.18 -7.49
N VAL A 209 5.18 -11.83 -6.47
CA VAL A 209 6.51 -12.42 -6.25
C VAL A 209 6.38 -13.93 -5.99
N ALA A 210 5.43 -14.36 -5.15
CA ALA A 210 5.17 -15.78 -4.90
C ALA A 210 4.78 -16.51 -6.20
N ARG A 211 3.88 -15.90 -7.00
CA ARG A 211 3.50 -16.42 -8.32
C ARG A 211 4.71 -16.59 -9.24
N MET A 212 5.60 -15.59 -9.31
CA MET A 212 6.81 -15.65 -10.13
C MET A 212 7.77 -16.74 -9.69
N LEU A 213 7.98 -16.93 -8.38
CA LEU A 213 8.82 -18.03 -7.84
C LEU A 213 8.26 -19.39 -8.28
N LYS A 214 6.95 -19.59 -8.14
CA LYS A 214 6.29 -20.84 -8.56
C LYS A 214 6.37 -21.07 -10.07
N ALA A 215 6.04 -20.05 -10.87
CA ALA A 215 6.05 -20.13 -12.34
C ALA A 215 7.45 -20.45 -12.90
N ASN A 216 8.49 -19.92 -12.29
CA ASN A 216 9.88 -20.18 -12.67
C ASN A 216 10.48 -21.41 -11.97
N LYS A 217 9.68 -22.17 -11.20
CA LYS A 217 10.11 -23.38 -10.49
C LYS A 217 11.35 -23.15 -9.61
N VAL A 218 11.43 -21.96 -9.00
CA VAL A 218 12.56 -21.59 -8.13
C VAL A 218 12.51 -22.42 -6.85
N LYS A 219 13.65 -23.00 -6.47
CA LYS A 219 13.84 -23.65 -5.18
C LYS A 219 14.74 -22.78 -4.34
N LEU A 220 14.23 -22.29 -3.21
CA LEU A 220 14.98 -21.46 -2.28
C LEU A 220 15.54 -22.34 -1.15
N PRO A 221 16.77 -22.07 -0.68
CA PRO A 221 17.38 -22.85 0.41
C PRO A 221 16.94 -22.40 1.81
N PHE A 222 15.92 -21.57 1.91
CA PHE A 222 15.37 -20.98 3.13
C PHE A 222 13.85 -20.89 3.03
N GLY A 223 13.20 -20.63 4.17
CA GLY A 223 11.75 -20.37 4.20
C GLY A 223 11.43 -18.94 3.80
N VAL A 224 10.45 -18.74 2.91
CA VAL A 224 9.93 -17.41 2.58
C VAL A 224 8.54 -17.27 3.14
N TYR A 225 8.32 -16.19 3.88
CA TYR A 225 7.07 -15.82 4.52
C TYR A 225 6.55 -14.54 3.87
N PHE A 226 5.56 -14.67 3.01
CA PHE A 226 4.83 -13.54 2.43
C PHE A 226 3.80 -13.09 3.46
N THR A 227 4.01 -11.93 4.03
CA THR A 227 3.23 -11.42 5.16
C THR A 227 2.42 -10.21 4.72
N ASN A 228 1.11 -10.30 4.82
CA ASN A 228 0.17 -9.21 4.57
C ASN A 228 -0.32 -8.73 5.92
N SER A 229 0.40 -7.76 6.52
CA SER A 229 0.21 -7.32 7.91
C SER A 229 -1.07 -6.49 8.07
N VAL A 230 -1.68 -6.55 9.25
CA VAL A 230 -2.82 -5.71 9.62
C VAL A 230 -2.38 -4.50 10.44
N GLN A 231 -3.21 -3.44 10.50
CA GLN A 231 -3.07 -2.33 11.46
C GLN A 231 -1.72 -1.59 11.40
N GLU A 232 -1.15 -1.44 10.20
CA GLU A 232 0.02 -0.59 9.99
C GLU A 232 -0.33 0.86 10.30
N GLU A 233 -1.46 1.35 9.78
CA GLU A 233 -1.95 2.73 9.79
C GLU A 233 -2.19 3.34 11.20
N ILE A 234 -2.16 2.50 12.22
CA ILE A 234 -2.28 2.91 13.63
C ILE A 234 -1.04 2.61 14.46
N GLY A 235 0.09 2.31 13.79
CA GLY A 235 1.41 2.17 14.40
C GLY A 235 2.00 0.78 14.32
N LEU A 236 2.02 0.14 13.13
CA LEU A 236 2.80 -1.05 12.77
C LEU A 236 2.43 -2.32 13.56
N ARG A 237 1.17 -2.43 14.05
CA ARG A 237 0.81 -3.45 15.05
C ARG A 237 0.90 -4.88 14.53
N GLY A 238 0.45 -5.13 13.31
CA GLY A 238 0.53 -6.46 12.70
C GLY A 238 1.97 -6.91 12.50
N ALA A 239 2.82 -6.02 11.99
CA ALA A 239 4.24 -6.30 11.81
C ALA A 239 4.96 -6.57 13.13
N GLU A 240 4.67 -5.81 14.19
CA GLU A 240 5.22 -6.06 15.53
C GLU A 240 4.86 -7.48 16.01
N MET A 241 3.58 -7.87 15.94
CA MET A 241 3.11 -9.18 16.38
C MET A 241 3.70 -10.31 15.54
N ILE A 242 3.69 -10.18 14.22
CA ILE A 242 4.11 -11.24 13.32
C ILE A 242 5.62 -11.42 13.30
N ALA A 243 6.41 -10.35 13.49
CA ALA A 243 7.86 -10.43 13.62
C ALA A 243 8.27 -11.26 14.85
N HIS A 244 7.55 -11.11 15.97
CA HIS A 244 7.75 -11.93 17.15
C HIS A 244 7.33 -13.40 16.97
N HIS A 245 6.28 -13.64 16.18
CA HIS A 245 5.78 -14.99 15.91
C HIS A 245 6.72 -15.75 14.95
N ILE A 246 7.08 -15.17 13.82
CA ILE A 246 7.93 -15.80 12.79
C ILE A 246 9.38 -15.88 13.24
N LYS A 247 9.90 -14.83 13.89
CA LYS A 247 11.32 -14.64 14.24
C LYS A 247 12.21 -14.76 13.00
N PRO A 248 12.07 -13.87 12.03
CA PRO A 248 12.81 -13.95 10.78
C PRO A 248 14.27 -13.53 10.95
N ASP A 249 15.14 -14.02 10.05
CA ASP A 249 16.54 -13.60 9.92
C ASP A 249 16.65 -12.34 9.03
N VAL A 250 15.72 -12.22 8.07
CA VAL A 250 15.66 -11.13 7.08
C VAL A 250 14.22 -10.67 6.89
N ALA A 251 14.02 -9.37 6.73
CA ALA A 251 12.76 -8.80 6.28
C ALA A 251 12.99 -7.86 5.08
N ILE A 252 12.30 -8.10 3.99
CA ILE A 252 12.20 -7.19 2.84
C ILE A 252 10.78 -6.63 2.86
N VAL A 253 10.65 -5.40 3.30
CA VAL A 253 9.37 -4.69 3.39
C VAL A 253 9.16 -3.85 2.14
N THR A 254 7.96 -3.88 1.60
CA THR A 254 7.55 -2.96 0.53
C THR A 254 6.40 -2.09 1.03
N ASP A 255 6.54 -0.80 0.80
CA ASP A 255 5.56 0.19 1.18
C ASP A 255 5.54 1.31 0.13
N VAL A 256 4.68 2.30 0.28
CA VAL A 256 4.66 3.46 -0.61
C VAL A 256 5.53 4.59 -0.07
N CYS A 257 5.84 5.56 -0.91
CA CYS A 257 6.49 6.80 -0.51
C CYS A 257 6.02 7.97 -1.38
N HIS A 258 6.16 9.19 -0.89
CA HIS A 258 5.70 10.38 -1.60
C HIS A 258 6.42 10.62 -2.93
N ASP A 259 5.68 10.75 -4.03
CA ASP A 259 6.14 11.39 -5.26
C ASP A 259 6.25 12.90 -5.02
N SER A 260 7.44 13.45 -5.15
CA SER A 260 7.71 14.88 -4.95
C SER A 260 7.69 15.70 -6.25
N SER A 261 7.27 15.09 -7.37
CA SER A 261 7.22 15.76 -8.68
C SER A 261 5.92 16.55 -8.91
N THR A 262 4.93 16.42 -8.01
CA THR A 262 3.66 17.13 -8.10
C THR A 262 3.78 18.59 -7.64
N PRO A 263 2.92 19.51 -8.13
CA PRO A 263 2.86 20.87 -7.60
C PRO A 263 2.70 20.88 -6.08
N MET A 264 3.21 21.93 -5.42
CA MET A 264 3.20 22.15 -3.97
C MET A 264 4.15 21.24 -3.15
N MET A 265 4.83 20.25 -3.75
CA MET A 265 5.82 19.43 -3.07
C MET A 265 7.20 20.11 -3.08
N ASN A 266 7.85 20.19 -1.92
CA ASN A 266 9.18 20.77 -1.78
C ASN A 266 10.25 19.66 -1.82
N LYS A 267 10.99 19.59 -2.92
CA LYS A 267 12.04 18.57 -3.11
C LYS A 267 13.21 18.66 -2.13
N VAL A 268 13.51 19.85 -1.62
CA VAL A 268 14.57 20.02 -0.60
C VAL A 268 14.17 19.30 0.70
N MET A 269 12.90 19.31 1.02
CA MET A 269 12.37 18.67 2.23
C MET A 269 12.03 17.19 2.03
N ASN A 270 11.54 16.81 0.84
CA ASN A 270 10.95 15.49 0.58
C ASN A 270 11.81 14.59 -0.32
N GLY A 271 12.97 15.05 -0.79
CA GLY A 271 13.77 14.36 -1.79
C GLY A 271 13.25 14.58 -3.22
N ASP A 272 14.00 14.15 -4.23
CA ASP A 272 13.57 14.19 -5.65
C ASP A 272 13.15 12.80 -6.11
N LEU A 273 11.92 12.44 -5.78
CA LEU A 273 11.33 11.14 -6.04
C LEU A 273 10.16 11.29 -7.00
N SER A 274 10.02 10.37 -7.96
CA SER A 274 8.99 10.49 -8.98
C SER A 274 8.45 9.14 -9.43
N CYS A 275 7.16 9.04 -9.61
CA CYS A 275 6.52 7.93 -10.32
C CYS A 275 7.10 7.77 -11.75
N GLY A 276 7.29 6.53 -12.18
CA GLY A 276 7.85 6.19 -13.49
C GLY A 276 9.38 6.15 -13.54
N LYS A 277 10.06 6.39 -12.40
CA LYS A 277 11.53 6.30 -12.31
C LYS A 277 12.03 5.06 -11.54
N GLY A 278 11.14 4.14 -11.25
CA GLY A 278 11.45 2.90 -10.52
C GLY A 278 11.27 3.02 -9.00
N PRO A 279 11.39 1.88 -8.27
CA PRO A 279 11.29 1.84 -6.82
C PRO A 279 12.29 2.76 -6.13
N VAL A 280 11.98 3.13 -4.91
CA VAL A 280 12.86 3.94 -4.04
C VAL A 280 13.51 3.02 -3.00
N LEU A 281 14.83 3.08 -2.94
CA LEU A 281 15.64 2.36 -1.96
C LEU A 281 16.10 3.33 -0.88
N SER A 282 15.62 3.10 0.34
CA SER A 282 15.86 4.01 1.46
C SER A 282 17.12 3.65 2.24
N TYR A 283 17.89 4.67 2.62
CA TYR A 283 18.94 4.59 3.62
C TYR A 283 18.41 5.14 4.93
N GLY A 284 18.56 4.42 6.03
CA GLY A 284 18.09 4.86 7.33
C GLY A 284 18.49 3.91 8.45
N PRO A 285 18.29 4.30 9.73
CA PRO A 285 18.71 3.47 10.86
C PRO A 285 18.12 2.06 10.89
N ALA A 286 16.85 1.91 10.51
CA ALA A 286 16.16 0.61 10.44
C ALA A 286 16.59 -0.24 9.24
N VAL A 287 17.28 0.35 8.26
CA VAL A 287 17.70 -0.36 7.05
C VAL A 287 19.10 -0.95 7.22
N GLN A 288 19.21 -2.27 7.09
CA GLN A 288 20.49 -2.97 7.17
C GLN A 288 21.27 -2.78 5.87
N ASN A 289 22.38 -2.01 5.93
CA ASN A 289 23.11 -1.58 4.73
C ASN A 289 23.72 -2.71 3.91
N ASN A 290 24.07 -3.88 4.50
CA ASN A 290 24.58 -5.00 3.73
C ASN A 290 23.47 -5.67 2.91
N LEU A 291 22.24 -5.74 3.46
CA LEU A 291 21.05 -6.19 2.75
C LEU A 291 20.68 -5.17 1.65
N LEU A 292 20.69 -3.88 1.96
CA LEU A 292 20.45 -2.82 0.97
C LEU A 292 21.44 -2.87 -0.19
N LYS A 293 22.74 -3.06 0.07
CA LYS A 293 23.76 -3.25 -0.98
C LYS A 293 23.48 -4.47 -1.85
N HIS A 294 22.98 -5.56 -1.24
CA HIS A 294 22.56 -6.75 -1.99
C HIS A 294 21.41 -6.41 -2.94
N ILE A 295 20.37 -5.72 -2.47
CA ILE A 295 19.21 -5.30 -3.27
C ILE A 295 19.64 -4.37 -4.41
N ILE A 296 20.49 -3.36 -4.14
CA ILE A 296 21.03 -2.45 -5.15
C ILE A 296 21.79 -3.23 -6.23
N LYS A 297 22.63 -4.19 -5.82
CA LYS A 297 23.34 -5.05 -6.77
C LYS A 297 22.38 -5.82 -7.68
N GLN A 298 21.25 -6.28 -7.16
CA GLN A 298 20.25 -6.96 -7.98
C GLN A 298 19.54 -6.00 -8.93
N ALA A 299 19.24 -4.77 -8.50
CA ALA A 299 18.70 -3.74 -9.38
C ALA A 299 19.65 -3.46 -10.56
N ASP A 300 20.94 -3.23 -10.28
CA ASP A 300 21.96 -2.95 -11.31
C ASP A 300 22.13 -4.16 -12.26
N THR A 301 22.24 -5.37 -11.72
CA THR A 301 22.44 -6.60 -12.50
C THR A 301 21.29 -6.85 -13.46
N ASN A 302 20.05 -6.60 -13.01
CA ASN A 302 18.85 -6.85 -13.78
C ASN A 302 18.32 -5.61 -14.52
N LYS A 303 19.09 -4.53 -14.53
CA LYS A 303 18.77 -3.27 -15.22
C LYS A 303 17.42 -2.70 -14.79
N ILE A 304 17.11 -2.81 -13.51
CA ILE A 304 15.93 -2.21 -12.89
C ILE A 304 16.33 -0.81 -12.44
N ALA A 305 15.75 0.21 -13.06
CA ALA A 305 15.96 1.59 -12.62
C ALA A 305 15.39 1.75 -11.19
N PHE A 306 16.07 2.52 -10.36
CA PHE A 306 15.65 2.81 -9.00
C PHE A 306 16.09 4.20 -8.55
N GLN A 307 15.47 4.70 -7.51
CA GLN A 307 15.75 5.98 -6.89
C GLN A 307 16.31 5.75 -5.48
N ARG A 308 16.88 6.79 -4.87
CA ARG A 308 17.42 6.72 -3.50
C ARG A 308 16.78 7.76 -2.61
N ALA A 309 16.46 7.37 -1.38
CA ALA A 309 16.01 8.26 -0.32
C ALA A 309 16.87 8.12 0.92
N ALA A 310 16.85 9.13 1.76
CA ALA A 310 17.47 9.08 3.08
C ALA A 310 16.40 9.36 4.14
N VAL A 311 16.34 8.51 5.16
CA VAL A 311 15.44 8.62 6.29
C VAL A 311 16.28 8.80 7.55
N TYR A 312 16.07 9.91 8.25
CA TYR A 312 16.98 10.30 9.34
C TYR A 312 16.64 9.66 10.69
N ARG A 313 15.44 9.10 10.86
CA ARG A 313 14.98 8.58 12.16
C ARG A 313 14.22 7.26 12.02
N ALA A 314 12.95 7.32 11.65
CA ALA A 314 12.08 6.18 11.42
C ALA A 314 11.66 6.15 9.96
N THR A 315 11.44 4.96 9.39
CA THR A 315 10.92 4.83 8.02
C THR A 315 9.45 5.22 7.95
N GLY A 316 8.72 5.08 9.07
CA GLY A 316 7.28 5.26 9.15
C GLY A 316 6.53 4.12 8.44
N THR A 317 7.17 2.94 8.34
CA THR A 317 6.65 1.73 7.71
C THR A 317 6.91 0.51 8.59
N ASP A 318 6.33 -0.61 8.27
CA ASP A 318 6.53 -1.88 8.96
C ASP A 318 8.01 -2.34 9.02
N THR A 319 8.89 -1.73 8.22
CA THR A 319 10.35 -1.94 8.31
C THR A 319 10.89 -1.68 9.72
N ASP A 320 10.38 -0.65 10.40
CA ASP A 320 10.83 -0.28 11.76
C ASP A 320 10.46 -1.38 12.76
N ALA A 321 9.26 -1.96 12.65
CA ALA A 321 8.79 -3.04 13.51
C ALA A 321 9.65 -4.31 13.34
N PHE A 322 9.96 -4.71 12.11
CA PHE A 322 10.84 -5.84 11.85
C PHE A 322 12.27 -5.58 12.33
N ALA A 323 12.86 -4.44 11.95
CA ALA A 323 14.27 -4.14 12.25
C ALA A 323 14.60 -4.20 13.74
N TYR A 324 13.69 -3.72 14.58
CA TYR A 324 13.90 -3.63 16.03
C TYR A 324 13.25 -4.78 16.81
N SER A 325 12.74 -5.80 16.13
CA SER A 325 12.18 -6.99 16.77
C SER A 325 13.27 -8.00 17.19
N ASN A 326 12.94 -8.86 18.14
CA ASN A 326 13.77 -9.98 18.61
C ASN A 326 15.18 -9.51 19.01
N ALA A 327 16.23 -10.02 18.35
CA ALA A 327 17.63 -9.64 18.54
C ALA A 327 18.14 -8.70 17.41
N GLY A 328 17.22 -8.06 16.70
CA GLY A 328 17.48 -7.29 15.49
C GLY A 328 17.40 -8.16 14.24
N VAL A 329 16.54 -7.75 13.30
CA VAL A 329 16.32 -8.44 12.02
C VAL A 329 16.96 -7.63 10.90
N ALA A 330 17.68 -8.30 10.00
CA ALA A 330 18.25 -7.62 8.83
C ALA A 330 17.11 -7.16 7.91
N SER A 331 16.71 -5.88 8.01
CA SER A 331 15.53 -5.32 7.33
C SER A 331 15.92 -4.35 6.22
N ALA A 332 15.15 -4.30 5.15
CA ALA A 332 15.29 -3.33 4.07
C ALA A 332 13.91 -2.92 3.54
N LEU A 333 13.82 -1.66 3.11
CA LEU A 333 12.63 -1.05 2.55
C LEU A 333 12.79 -0.82 1.03
N ILE A 334 11.85 -1.32 0.26
CA ILE A 334 11.70 -1.07 -1.18
C ILE A 334 10.38 -0.32 -1.36
N SER A 335 10.43 1.00 -1.50
CA SER A 335 9.21 1.80 -1.58
C SER A 335 8.75 2.01 -3.03
N LEU A 336 7.43 2.09 -3.21
CA LEU A 336 6.77 2.42 -4.46
C LEU A 336 6.39 3.92 -4.44
N PRO A 337 6.90 4.76 -5.37
CA PRO A 337 6.47 6.15 -5.44
C PRO A 337 4.97 6.26 -5.67
N LEU A 338 4.30 7.06 -4.84
CA LEU A 338 2.85 7.27 -4.86
C LEU A 338 2.52 8.75 -4.74
N ARG A 339 1.56 9.21 -5.53
CA ARG A 339 0.99 10.56 -5.47
C ARG A 339 -0.26 10.56 -4.64
N TYR A 340 -0.47 11.67 -3.92
CA TYR A 340 -1.73 11.95 -3.21
C TYR A 340 -2.05 10.91 -2.13
N MET A 341 -1.04 10.45 -1.40
CA MET A 341 -1.16 9.51 -0.28
C MET A 341 -2.27 9.93 0.68
N HIS A 342 -3.00 8.95 1.23
CA HIS A 342 -4.12 9.15 2.14
C HIS A 342 -5.29 9.94 1.55
N THR A 343 -5.43 9.88 0.22
CA THR A 343 -6.59 10.46 -0.49
C THR A 343 -7.36 9.38 -1.26
N THR A 344 -8.46 9.77 -1.87
CA THR A 344 -9.25 8.85 -2.72
C THR A 344 -8.71 8.72 -4.14
N VAL A 345 -7.64 9.43 -4.47
CA VAL A 345 -7.04 9.49 -5.81
C VAL A 345 -5.54 9.19 -5.79
N GLU A 346 -5.14 8.29 -4.94
CA GLU A 346 -3.77 7.79 -4.92
C GLU A 346 -3.38 7.24 -6.29
N MET A 347 -2.14 7.51 -6.71
CA MET A 347 -1.66 7.11 -8.03
C MET A 347 -0.28 6.49 -7.96
N VAL A 348 -0.11 5.33 -8.59
CA VAL A 348 1.19 4.67 -8.78
C VAL A 348 1.43 4.37 -10.25
N HIS A 349 2.68 4.40 -10.69
CA HIS A 349 3.03 4.10 -12.07
C HIS A 349 3.14 2.58 -12.28
N LYS A 350 2.47 2.03 -13.29
CA LYS A 350 2.42 0.59 -13.59
C LYS A 350 3.81 -0.05 -13.70
N ALA A 351 4.75 0.61 -14.37
CA ALA A 351 6.10 0.08 -14.54
C ALA A 351 6.87 0.03 -13.21
N ASP A 352 6.60 0.93 -12.27
CA ASP A 352 7.24 0.90 -10.94
C ASP A 352 6.72 -0.28 -10.12
N VAL A 353 5.42 -0.59 -10.19
CA VAL A 353 4.83 -1.79 -9.58
C VAL A 353 5.52 -3.05 -10.09
N GLU A 354 5.65 -3.21 -11.42
CA GLU A 354 6.37 -4.34 -12.00
C GLU A 354 7.86 -4.37 -11.60
N ASN A 355 8.50 -3.21 -11.48
CA ASN A 355 9.89 -3.12 -11.07
C ASN A 355 10.11 -3.47 -9.60
N VAL A 356 9.18 -3.13 -8.69
CA VAL A 356 9.22 -3.59 -7.29
C VAL A 356 9.12 -5.11 -7.23
N ILE A 357 8.13 -5.71 -7.91
CA ILE A 357 7.97 -7.18 -7.99
C ILE A 357 9.25 -7.84 -8.49
N ARG A 358 9.82 -7.36 -9.59
CA ARG A 358 11.07 -7.89 -10.17
C ARG A 358 12.24 -7.74 -9.22
N LEU A 359 12.35 -6.61 -8.54
CA LEU A 359 13.46 -6.34 -7.62
C LEU A 359 13.41 -7.26 -6.38
N ILE A 360 12.23 -7.43 -5.77
CA ILE A 360 12.05 -8.38 -4.66
C ILE A 360 12.37 -9.79 -5.13
N TYR A 361 11.82 -10.24 -6.28
CA TYR A 361 12.09 -11.55 -6.85
C TYR A 361 13.59 -11.80 -7.05
N HIS A 362 14.31 -10.89 -7.72
CA HIS A 362 15.75 -11.05 -7.97
C HIS A 362 16.58 -10.97 -6.69
N SER A 363 16.15 -10.20 -5.71
CA SER A 363 16.80 -10.15 -4.41
C SER A 363 16.67 -11.48 -3.67
N LEU A 364 15.48 -12.08 -3.65
CA LEU A 364 15.23 -13.37 -3.00
C LEU A 364 16.05 -14.51 -3.61
N ILE A 365 16.01 -14.68 -4.94
CA ILE A 365 16.67 -15.82 -5.58
C ILE A 365 18.20 -15.81 -5.49
N THR A 366 18.78 -14.74 -4.96
CA THR A 366 20.23 -14.57 -4.81
C THR A 366 20.70 -14.51 -3.34
N ILE A 367 19.78 -14.51 -2.37
CA ILE A 367 20.10 -14.70 -0.95
C ILE A 367 20.60 -16.14 -0.75
N LYS A 368 21.67 -16.30 0.01
CA LYS A 368 22.22 -17.60 0.37
C LYS A 368 21.62 -18.10 1.68
N ASN A 369 21.56 -19.42 1.85
CA ASN A 369 21.19 -20.00 3.14
C ASN A 369 22.15 -19.55 4.24
N ASN A 370 21.60 -19.16 5.39
CA ASN A 370 22.36 -18.67 6.56
C ASN A 370 23.27 -17.48 6.22
N GLN A 371 22.87 -16.62 5.28
CA GLN A 371 23.65 -15.44 4.92
C GLN A 371 23.76 -14.48 6.10
N ASP A 372 25.00 -14.16 6.46
CA ASP A 372 25.31 -13.25 7.56
C ASP A 372 25.31 -11.80 7.09
N TRP A 373 24.42 -10.99 7.64
CA TRP A 373 24.26 -9.58 7.32
C TRP A 373 24.92 -8.63 8.32
N ARG A 374 25.54 -9.14 9.38
CA ARG A 374 26.19 -8.32 10.41
C ARG A 374 27.24 -7.38 9.81
N TYR A 375 27.35 -6.20 10.40
CA TYR A 375 28.35 -5.21 10.00
C TYR A 375 29.77 -5.61 10.41
N ILE A 376 29.87 -6.24 11.57
CA ILE A 376 31.12 -6.72 12.16
C ILE A 376 31.01 -8.22 12.37
N LYS A 377 32.01 -8.95 11.89
CA LYS A 377 32.08 -10.41 11.97
C LYS A 377 33.11 -10.84 13.03
#